data_d7401d9479f50c3adca06cb17bf1dac1
#
_entry.id   d7401d9479f50c3adca06cb17bf1dac1
#
_cell.length_a   1.000
_cell.length_b   1.000
_cell.length_c   1.000
_cell.angle_alpha   90.00
_cell.angle_beta   90.00
_cell.angle_gamma   90.00
#
_symmetry.space_group_name_H-M   'P 1'
#
loop_
_entity.id
_entity.type
_entity.pdbx_description
1 polymer ?
#
loop_
_entity_poly.entity_id
_entity_poly.type
_entity_poly.pdbx_seq_one_letter_code
_entity_poly.pdbx_strand_id
1 'polypeptide(L)'
;MRFSSLPFLFGFLPITLAIYFAVPLRWRNLALLLASLVFYGWGEPVYISIMVLSILIDYTHGLLVEKYRSRDKLARWFVAESVLLNLGLLGFFKYWDFFAANLSLIPGVSISALGLPLPIGISFFTFQTMSYTIDIYRQDAPAQRNMVSFGAYVTMFPQLIAGPIVRYSDVAAQIDDRQFDASEAFYGATRFCIGLAKKVLLADAAGKVASQILDGSLASNTTVAAWLGILLYTFEIYFDFSGYSDMAIGMGQMLGFHFPENFNYPYTAASVTEFWRRWHISLSTWFRDYVHIPLGGNRVKKSRWIRNILVVWALTGFWHGAQWNFLFWGLYYGLLLLAEKLFPVSYTHLRAHETLMNL
;
A
#
# COMPACT_ATOMS: atom_id res chain seq x y z
N MET A 1 -5.13 -12.74 11.08
CA MET A 1 -4.04 -13.75 11.12
C MET A 1 -2.76 -13.07 10.63
N ARG A 2 -1.57 -13.28 11.25
CA ARG A 2 -0.29 -12.70 10.81
C ARG A 2 0.47 -13.72 9.97
N PHE A 3 1.19 -13.29 8.91
CA PHE A 3 1.96 -14.21 8.05
C PHE A 3 3.07 -14.97 8.78
N SER A 4 3.65 -14.38 9.82
CA SER A 4 4.66 -15.01 10.68
C SER A 4 4.09 -15.92 11.78
N SER A 5 2.77 -16.06 11.89
CA SER A 5 2.15 -16.89 12.93
C SER A 5 2.13 -18.37 12.57
N LEU A 6 2.29 -19.25 13.57
CA LEU A 6 2.24 -20.71 13.36
C LEU A 6 0.94 -21.19 12.70
N PRO A 7 -0.29 -20.68 13.09
CA PRO A 7 -1.52 -21.05 12.42
C PRO A 7 -1.54 -20.68 10.93
N PHE A 8 -0.90 -19.58 10.54
CA PHE A 8 -0.78 -19.20 9.14
C PHE A 8 0.18 -20.13 8.39
N LEU A 9 1.39 -20.31 8.93
CA LEU A 9 2.47 -21.05 8.26
C LEU A 9 2.18 -22.53 8.10
N PHE A 10 1.63 -23.17 9.12
CA PHE A 10 1.43 -24.63 9.17
C PHE A 10 -0.04 -25.06 8.98
N GLY A 11 -0.96 -24.13 9.00
CA GLY A 11 -2.38 -24.40 8.77
C GLY A 11 -2.89 -23.74 7.52
N PHE A 12 -3.15 -22.42 7.59
CA PHE A 12 -3.83 -21.68 6.53
C PHE A 12 -3.14 -21.73 5.18
N LEU A 13 -1.85 -21.39 5.11
CA LEU A 13 -1.12 -21.33 3.83
C LEU A 13 -1.01 -22.69 3.13
N PRO A 14 -0.57 -23.80 3.80
CA PRO A 14 -0.53 -25.11 3.15
C PRO A 14 -1.90 -25.61 2.69
N ILE A 15 -2.94 -25.44 3.51
CA ILE A 15 -4.31 -25.85 3.15
C ILE A 15 -4.82 -25.04 1.96
N THR A 16 -4.59 -23.73 1.96
CA THR A 16 -4.99 -22.85 0.86
C THR A 16 -4.29 -23.23 -0.45
N LEU A 17 -2.98 -23.48 -0.42
CA LEU A 17 -2.22 -23.93 -1.59
C LEU A 17 -2.71 -25.30 -2.08
N ALA A 18 -2.92 -26.25 -1.17
CA ALA A 18 -3.44 -27.57 -1.52
C ALA A 18 -4.80 -27.49 -2.21
N ILE A 19 -5.75 -26.73 -1.67
CA ILE A 19 -7.06 -26.51 -2.29
C ILE A 19 -6.92 -25.80 -3.64
N TYR A 20 -6.13 -24.74 -3.70
CA TYR A 20 -5.93 -23.94 -4.90
C TYR A 20 -5.38 -24.76 -6.07
N PHE A 21 -4.45 -25.67 -5.82
CA PHE A 21 -3.88 -26.54 -6.86
C PHE A 21 -4.73 -27.79 -7.14
N ALA A 22 -5.52 -28.25 -6.19
CA ALA A 22 -6.43 -29.38 -6.38
C ALA A 22 -7.64 -29.03 -7.27
N VAL A 23 -8.10 -27.76 -7.27
CA VAL A 23 -9.25 -27.37 -8.08
C VAL A 23 -8.86 -27.03 -9.52
N PRO A 24 -9.75 -27.31 -10.50
CA PRO A 24 -9.55 -26.88 -11.89
C PRO A 24 -9.35 -25.36 -12.02
N LEU A 25 -8.64 -24.91 -13.04
CA LEU A 25 -8.28 -23.50 -13.26
C LEU A 25 -9.48 -22.54 -13.15
N ARG A 26 -10.62 -22.93 -13.70
CA ARG A 26 -11.89 -22.17 -13.66
C ARG A 26 -12.40 -21.87 -12.23
N TRP A 27 -12.01 -22.68 -11.25
CA TRP A 27 -12.44 -22.54 -9.85
C TRP A 27 -11.38 -21.89 -8.94
N ARG A 28 -10.16 -21.66 -9.45
CA ARG A 28 -9.06 -21.11 -8.65
C ARG A 28 -9.38 -19.72 -8.09
N ASN A 29 -10.06 -18.86 -8.87
CA ASN A 29 -10.47 -17.54 -8.37
C ASN A 29 -11.49 -17.65 -7.23
N LEU A 30 -12.42 -18.61 -7.31
CA LEU A 30 -13.37 -18.86 -6.23
C LEU A 30 -12.66 -19.40 -4.99
N ALA A 31 -11.75 -20.36 -5.15
CA ALA A 31 -10.96 -20.88 -4.03
C ALA A 31 -10.13 -19.77 -3.36
N LEU A 32 -9.50 -18.90 -4.16
CA LEU A 32 -8.74 -17.77 -3.68
C LEU A 32 -9.62 -16.74 -2.95
N LEU A 33 -10.80 -16.40 -3.51
CA LEU A 33 -11.77 -15.52 -2.87
C LEU A 33 -12.20 -16.07 -1.52
N LEU A 34 -12.61 -17.35 -1.45
CA LEU A 34 -13.07 -17.96 -0.20
C LEU A 34 -11.94 -18.02 0.85
N ALA A 35 -10.74 -18.44 0.45
CA ALA A 35 -9.58 -18.44 1.35
C ALA A 35 -9.27 -17.03 1.86
N SER A 36 -9.32 -16.02 1.00
CA SER A 36 -9.06 -14.62 1.37
C SER A 36 -10.13 -14.08 2.35
N LEU A 37 -11.39 -14.42 2.12
CA LEU A 37 -12.48 -14.06 3.06
C LEU A 37 -12.31 -14.74 4.42
N VAL A 38 -11.88 -16.01 4.45
CA VAL A 38 -11.55 -16.70 5.70
C VAL A 38 -10.37 -16.03 6.40
N PHE A 39 -9.32 -15.69 5.66
CA PHE A 39 -8.15 -14.98 6.19
C PHE A 39 -8.52 -13.64 6.82
N TYR A 40 -9.32 -12.84 6.12
CA TYR A 40 -9.79 -11.54 6.60
C TYR A 40 -10.72 -11.67 7.79
N GLY A 41 -11.71 -12.54 7.68
CA GLY A 41 -12.71 -12.79 8.72
C GLY A 41 -12.13 -13.36 10.01
N TRP A 42 -10.97 -14.01 9.97
CA TRP A 42 -10.27 -14.45 11.17
C TRP A 42 -9.92 -13.29 12.12
N GLY A 43 -9.59 -12.11 11.55
CA GLY A 43 -9.26 -10.92 12.34
C GLY A 43 -10.39 -9.91 12.43
N GLU A 44 -11.23 -9.83 11.40
CA GLU A 44 -12.20 -8.76 11.18
C GLU A 44 -13.56 -9.28 10.72
N PRO A 45 -14.26 -10.11 11.52
CA PRO A 45 -15.49 -10.75 11.05
C PRO A 45 -16.61 -9.78 10.71
N VAL A 46 -16.71 -8.64 11.42
CA VAL A 46 -17.74 -7.62 11.20
C VAL A 46 -17.47 -6.82 9.91
N TYR A 47 -16.22 -6.51 9.64
CA TYR A 47 -15.83 -5.63 8.55
C TYR A 47 -15.70 -6.30 7.17
N ILE A 48 -15.91 -7.63 7.09
CA ILE A 48 -16.13 -8.33 5.81
C ILE A 48 -17.25 -7.66 5.01
N SER A 49 -18.33 -7.25 5.68
CA SER A 49 -19.48 -6.61 5.02
C SER A 49 -19.10 -5.31 4.29
N ILE A 50 -18.20 -4.51 4.87
CA ILE A 50 -17.71 -3.27 4.26
C ILE A 50 -16.86 -3.57 3.03
N MET A 51 -15.97 -4.56 3.12
CA MET A 51 -15.16 -4.99 1.99
C MET A 51 -16.03 -5.54 0.85
N VAL A 52 -17.04 -6.35 1.16
CA VAL A 52 -18.01 -6.85 0.17
C VAL A 52 -18.80 -5.69 -0.45
N LEU A 53 -19.22 -4.72 0.34
CA LEU A 53 -19.92 -3.53 -0.15
C LEU A 53 -19.02 -2.73 -1.12
N SER A 54 -17.74 -2.51 -0.78
CA SER A 54 -16.78 -1.84 -1.67
C SER A 54 -16.60 -2.62 -2.99
N ILE A 55 -16.50 -3.96 -2.93
CA ILE A 55 -16.43 -4.81 -4.13
C ILE A 55 -17.66 -4.61 -5.01
N LEU A 56 -18.87 -4.63 -4.44
CA LEU A 56 -20.11 -4.45 -5.19
C LEU A 56 -20.20 -3.07 -5.84
N ILE A 57 -19.85 -2.02 -5.11
CA ILE A 57 -19.80 -0.65 -5.62
C ILE A 57 -18.89 -0.58 -6.83
N ASP A 58 -17.63 -0.96 -6.69
CA ASP A 58 -16.62 -0.74 -7.73
C ASP A 58 -16.76 -1.71 -8.91
N TYR A 59 -17.21 -2.94 -8.68
CA TYR A 59 -17.60 -3.84 -9.76
C TYR A 59 -18.68 -3.24 -10.65
N THR A 60 -19.76 -2.72 -10.03
CA THR A 60 -20.87 -2.12 -10.79
C THR A 60 -20.45 -0.85 -11.50
N HIS A 61 -19.66 0.03 -10.84
CA HIS A 61 -19.15 1.25 -11.45
C HIS A 61 -18.19 0.96 -12.60
N GLY A 62 -17.32 -0.04 -12.48
CA GLY A 62 -16.47 -0.46 -13.59
C GLY A 62 -17.25 -0.87 -14.84
N LEU A 63 -18.31 -1.67 -14.68
CA LEU A 63 -19.19 -2.04 -15.77
C LEU A 63 -19.96 -0.83 -16.36
N LEU A 64 -20.41 0.10 -15.52
CA LEU A 64 -21.09 1.32 -15.95
C LEU A 64 -20.14 2.27 -16.69
N VAL A 65 -18.94 2.48 -16.21
CA VAL A 65 -17.90 3.28 -16.85
C VAL A 65 -17.60 2.73 -18.25
N GLU A 66 -17.41 1.42 -18.38
CA GLU A 66 -17.16 0.79 -19.69
C GLU A 66 -18.35 0.88 -20.61
N LYS A 67 -19.57 0.60 -20.11
CA LYS A 67 -20.81 0.65 -20.88
C LYS A 67 -21.09 2.06 -21.45
N TYR A 68 -20.86 3.09 -20.65
CA TYR A 68 -21.14 4.47 -21.02
C TYR A 68 -19.91 5.24 -21.52
N ARG A 69 -18.85 4.55 -21.91
CA ARG A 69 -17.59 5.13 -22.40
C ARG A 69 -17.78 6.14 -23.53
N SER A 70 -18.73 5.88 -24.45
CA SER A 70 -19.07 6.82 -25.54
C SER A 70 -19.72 8.13 -25.05
N ARG A 71 -20.25 8.15 -23.85
CA ARG A 71 -20.85 9.33 -23.18
C ARG A 71 -19.90 9.83 -22.09
N ASP A 72 -18.83 10.48 -22.48
CA ASP A 72 -17.72 10.90 -21.60
C ASP A 72 -18.18 11.58 -20.27
N LYS A 73 -19.16 12.47 -20.33
CA LYS A 73 -19.70 13.12 -19.12
C LYS A 73 -20.30 12.11 -18.13
N LEU A 74 -21.01 11.10 -18.65
CA LEU A 74 -21.64 10.09 -17.81
C LEU A 74 -20.62 9.10 -17.26
N ALA A 75 -19.65 8.70 -18.06
CA ALA A 75 -18.54 7.86 -17.60
C ALA A 75 -17.74 8.55 -16.49
N ARG A 76 -17.41 9.86 -16.63
CA ARG A 76 -16.76 10.63 -15.57
C ARG A 76 -17.61 10.73 -14.31
N TRP A 77 -18.92 10.83 -14.45
CA TRP A 77 -19.83 10.85 -13.30
C TRP A 77 -19.71 9.56 -12.49
N PHE A 78 -19.77 8.40 -13.14
CA PHE A 78 -19.63 7.11 -12.45
C PHE A 78 -18.25 6.93 -11.82
N VAL A 79 -17.16 7.41 -12.43
CA VAL A 79 -15.83 7.42 -11.80
C VAL A 79 -15.85 8.31 -10.55
N ALA A 80 -16.41 9.53 -10.66
CA ALA A 80 -16.48 10.44 -9.51
C ALA A 80 -17.32 9.87 -8.38
N GLU A 81 -18.44 9.22 -8.69
CA GLU A 81 -19.31 8.57 -7.70
C GLU A 81 -18.56 7.43 -6.99
N SER A 82 -17.88 6.52 -7.72
CA SER A 82 -17.06 5.46 -7.15
C SER A 82 -15.98 6.04 -6.21
N VAL A 83 -15.25 7.05 -6.66
CA VAL A 83 -14.20 7.71 -5.85
C VAL A 83 -14.80 8.34 -4.59
N LEU A 84 -15.93 9.04 -4.70
CA LEU A 84 -16.59 9.67 -3.56
C LEU A 84 -17.10 8.64 -2.55
N LEU A 85 -17.68 7.52 -3.00
CA LEU A 85 -18.15 6.45 -2.12
C LEU A 85 -16.98 5.78 -1.38
N ASN A 86 -15.89 5.49 -2.08
CA ASN A 86 -14.69 4.90 -1.49
C ASN A 86 -14.02 5.84 -0.50
N LEU A 87 -13.85 7.12 -0.86
CA LEU A 87 -13.31 8.13 0.05
C LEU A 87 -14.27 8.42 1.21
N GLY A 88 -15.58 8.32 1.00
CA GLY A 88 -16.60 8.44 2.04
C GLY A 88 -16.48 7.33 3.09
N LEU A 89 -16.34 6.07 2.63
CA LEU A 89 -16.10 4.93 3.53
C LEU A 89 -14.79 5.09 4.31
N LEU A 90 -13.71 5.43 3.60
CA LEU A 90 -12.40 5.66 4.24
C LEU A 90 -12.48 6.85 5.21
N GLY A 91 -13.16 7.93 4.81
CA GLY A 91 -13.38 9.12 5.62
C GLY A 91 -14.13 8.83 6.92
N PHE A 92 -15.18 8.01 6.82
CA PHE A 92 -16.00 7.62 7.97
C PHE A 92 -15.21 6.79 8.99
N PHE A 93 -14.50 5.75 8.54
CA PHE A 93 -13.81 4.86 9.48
C PHE A 93 -12.45 5.39 9.95
N LYS A 94 -11.72 6.11 9.11
CA LYS A 94 -10.35 6.53 9.44
C LYS A 94 -10.25 7.96 9.93
N TYR A 95 -11.08 8.87 9.41
CA TYR A 95 -10.87 10.31 9.60
C TYR A 95 -11.98 10.99 10.41
N TRP A 96 -13.11 10.32 10.68
CA TRP A 96 -14.22 10.92 11.42
C TRP A 96 -13.79 11.50 12.76
N ASP A 97 -13.13 10.71 13.61
CA ASP A 97 -12.76 11.13 14.95
C ASP A 97 -11.74 12.29 14.93
N PHE A 98 -10.84 12.29 13.94
CA PHE A 98 -9.92 13.40 13.73
C PHE A 98 -10.68 14.70 13.39
N PHE A 99 -11.63 14.64 12.46
CA PHE A 99 -12.42 15.81 12.10
C PHE A 99 -13.35 16.24 13.24
N ALA A 100 -13.98 15.31 13.93
CA ALA A 100 -14.83 15.58 15.07
C ALA A 100 -14.06 16.31 16.18
N ALA A 101 -12.88 15.83 16.54
CA ALA A 101 -12.03 16.45 17.54
C ALA A 101 -11.60 17.88 17.15
N ASN A 102 -11.18 18.08 15.88
CA ASN A 102 -10.73 19.40 15.43
C ASN A 102 -11.89 20.40 15.25
N LEU A 103 -13.05 19.97 14.73
CA LEU A 103 -14.22 20.85 14.58
C LEU A 103 -14.83 21.21 15.93
N SER A 104 -14.77 20.36 16.93
CA SER A 104 -15.23 20.63 18.29
C SER A 104 -14.38 21.67 19.03
N LEU A 105 -13.24 22.11 18.48
CA LEU A 105 -12.49 23.26 18.97
C LEU A 105 -13.17 24.60 18.64
N ILE A 106 -14.13 24.59 17.69
CA ILE A 106 -14.88 25.80 17.32
C ILE A 106 -15.96 26.03 18.38
N PRO A 107 -16.03 27.23 18.99
CA PRO A 107 -17.07 27.55 19.98
C PRO A 107 -18.49 27.29 19.45
N GLY A 108 -19.28 26.55 20.21
CA GLY A 108 -20.65 26.18 19.84
C GLY A 108 -20.80 24.95 18.93
N VAL A 109 -19.71 24.34 18.49
CA VAL A 109 -19.71 23.08 17.72
C VAL A 109 -19.34 21.93 18.65
N SER A 110 -20.20 20.90 18.73
CA SER A 110 -19.93 19.69 19.45
C SER A 110 -20.23 18.48 18.55
N ILE A 111 -19.20 17.77 18.14
CA ILE A 111 -19.31 16.57 17.31
C ILE A 111 -18.72 15.41 18.11
N SER A 112 -19.53 14.37 18.32
CA SER A 112 -19.10 13.20 19.06
C SER A 112 -18.13 12.34 18.23
N ALA A 113 -17.06 11.90 18.86
CA ALA A 113 -16.23 10.82 18.34
C ALA A 113 -17.04 9.53 18.31
N LEU A 114 -16.82 8.72 17.28
CA LEU A 114 -17.50 7.41 17.15
C LEU A 114 -16.69 6.28 17.82
N GLY A 115 -15.37 6.45 17.95
CA GLY A 115 -14.50 5.44 18.55
C GLY A 115 -14.51 4.10 17.79
N LEU A 116 -14.82 4.13 16.49
CA LEU A 116 -14.89 2.91 15.69
C LEU A 116 -13.48 2.37 15.42
N PRO A 117 -13.24 1.07 15.61
CA PRO A 117 -11.99 0.47 15.20
C PRO A 117 -11.83 0.56 13.69
N LEU A 118 -10.60 0.86 13.24
CA LEU A 118 -10.28 0.98 11.82
C LEU A 118 -10.26 -0.41 11.18
N PRO A 119 -11.09 -0.69 10.15
CA PRO A 119 -11.05 -1.97 9.45
C PRO A 119 -9.66 -2.22 8.85
N ILE A 120 -9.06 -3.37 9.16
CA ILE A 120 -7.73 -3.72 8.65
C ILE A 120 -7.74 -3.72 7.11
N GLY A 121 -6.75 -3.08 6.51
CA GLY A 121 -6.61 -3.04 5.05
C GLY A 121 -7.53 -2.06 4.32
N ILE A 122 -8.44 -1.31 5.00
CA ILE A 122 -9.36 -0.39 4.32
C ILE A 122 -8.64 0.62 3.43
N SER A 123 -7.50 1.16 3.86
CA SER A 123 -6.71 2.10 3.05
C SER A 123 -6.13 1.46 1.79
N PHE A 124 -5.82 0.16 1.84
CA PHE A 124 -5.25 -0.58 0.71
C PHE A 124 -6.34 -0.96 -0.31
N PHE A 125 -7.41 -1.63 0.13
CA PHE A 125 -8.45 -2.03 -0.82
C PHE A 125 -9.21 -0.82 -1.40
N THR A 126 -9.37 0.28 -0.66
CA THR A 126 -9.90 1.54 -1.19
C THR A 126 -9.05 2.06 -2.36
N PHE A 127 -7.73 2.06 -2.23
CA PHE A 127 -6.85 2.48 -3.32
C PHE A 127 -6.88 1.54 -4.52
N GLN A 128 -6.98 0.24 -4.27
CA GLN A 128 -7.12 -0.77 -5.33
C GLN A 128 -8.40 -0.58 -6.12
N THR A 129 -9.53 -0.46 -5.43
CA THR A 129 -10.84 -0.36 -6.08
C THR A 129 -11.04 0.98 -6.77
N MET A 130 -10.58 2.10 -6.19
CA MET A 130 -10.57 3.38 -6.88
C MET A 130 -9.71 3.36 -8.15
N SER A 131 -8.51 2.74 -8.09
CA SER A 131 -7.66 2.63 -9.28
C SER A 131 -8.33 1.83 -10.39
N TYR A 132 -9.07 0.76 -10.06
CA TYR A 132 -9.81 -0.05 -11.02
C TYR A 132 -10.80 0.78 -11.85
N THR A 133 -11.66 1.57 -11.24
CA THR A 133 -12.65 2.39 -11.96
C THR A 133 -11.98 3.48 -12.81
N ILE A 134 -10.89 4.08 -12.31
CA ILE A 134 -10.11 5.07 -13.04
C ILE A 134 -9.38 4.44 -14.23
N ASP A 135 -8.76 3.26 -14.07
CA ASP A 135 -8.03 2.57 -15.13
C ASP A 135 -8.97 2.13 -16.26
N ILE A 136 -10.20 1.67 -15.94
CA ILE A 136 -11.22 1.38 -16.96
C ILE A 136 -11.60 2.64 -17.74
N TYR A 137 -11.79 3.76 -17.06
CA TYR A 137 -12.09 5.03 -17.73
C TYR A 137 -10.95 5.48 -18.64
N ARG A 138 -9.69 5.33 -18.20
CA ARG A 138 -8.49 5.62 -19.00
C ARG A 138 -8.23 4.63 -20.12
N GLN A 139 -8.89 3.48 -20.10
CA GLN A 139 -8.68 2.35 -21.00
C GLN A 139 -7.34 1.62 -20.79
N ASP A 140 -6.78 1.73 -19.58
CA ASP A 140 -5.57 1.01 -19.19
C ASP A 140 -5.88 -0.47 -18.89
N ALA A 141 -7.16 -0.80 -18.58
CA ALA A 141 -7.65 -2.16 -18.40
C ALA A 141 -9.13 -2.27 -18.82
N PRO A 142 -9.61 -3.47 -19.25
CA PRO A 142 -11.03 -3.75 -19.47
C PRO A 142 -11.77 -3.93 -18.13
N ALA A 143 -13.09 -3.71 -18.11
CA ALA A 143 -13.88 -4.02 -16.93
C ALA A 143 -13.95 -5.54 -16.72
N GLN A 144 -13.75 -6.01 -15.49
CA GLN A 144 -13.89 -7.41 -15.13
C GLN A 144 -15.38 -7.84 -15.22
N ARG A 145 -15.64 -8.88 -15.99
CA ARG A 145 -17.02 -9.41 -16.21
C ARG A 145 -17.44 -10.41 -15.15
N ASN A 146 -16.47 -11.04 -14.50
CA ASN A 146 -16.71 -12.04 -13.49
C ASN A 146 -16.54 -11.44 -12.07
N MET A 147 -17.64 -11.35 -11.33
CA MET A 147 -17.66 -10.80 -9.97
C MET A 147 -16.78 -11.60 -9.00
N VAL A 148 -16.67 -12.93 -9.19
CA VAL A 148 -15.79 -13.78 -8.37
C VAL A 148 -14.31 -13.43 -8.61
N SER A 149 -13.94 -13.21 -9.87
CA SER A 149 -12.60 -12.81 -10.26
C SER A 149 -12.24 -11.42 -9.72
N PHE A 150 -13.18 -10.46 -9.80
CA PHE A 150 -12.98 -9.14 -9.23
C PHE A 150 -12.89 -9.18 -7.70
N GLY A 151 -13.79 -9.94 -7.05
CA GLY A 151 -13.73 -10.16 -5.60
C GLY A 151 -12.42 -10.82 -5.16
N ALA A 152 -11.93 -11.83 -5.89
CA ALA A 152 -10.64 -12.46 -5.63
C ALA A 152 -9.47 -11.46 -5.72
N TYR A 153 -9.49 -10.54 -6.69
CA TYR A 153 -8.50 -9.48 -6.82
C TYR A 153 -8.48 -8.56 -5.60
N VAL A 154 -9.64 -8.03 -5.21
CA VAL A 154 -9.73 -7.06 -4.11
C VAL A 154 -9.38 -7.69 -2.76
N THR A 155 -9.85 -8.92 -2.52
CA THR A 155 -9.67 -9.60 -1.22
C THR A 155 -8.37 -10.35 -1.09
N MET A 156 -7.59 -10.49 -2.15
CA MET A 156 -6.41 -11.36 -2.24
C MET A 156 -5.50 -11.25 -1.00
N PHE A 157 -5.49 -12.28 -0.17
CA PHE A 157 -4.88 -12.26 1.16
C PHE A 157 -3.38 -11.88 1.18
N PRO A 158 -2.54 -12.22 0.18
CA PRO A 158 -1.15 -11.81 0.21
C PRO A 158 -0.94 -10.29 0.23
N GLN A 159 -1.76 -9.54 -0.50
CA GLN A 159 -1.60 -8.09 -0.64
C GLN A 159 -2.48 -7.26 0.30
N LEU A 160 -3.60 -7.83 0.81
CA LEU A 160 -4.73 -7.12 1.40
C LEU A 160 -4.36 -6.21 2.59
N ILE A 161 -3.45 -6.63 3.47
CA ILE A 161 -3.19 -5.94 4.74
C ILE A 161 -2.08 -4.90 4.63
N ALA A 162 -0.90 -5.29 4.15
CA ALA A 162 0.29 -4.44 4.05
C ALA A 162 1.22 -4.88 2.90
N GLY A 163 0.70 -5.61 1.90
CA GLY A 163 1.44 -5.95 0.69
C GLY A 163 1.66 -4.73 -0.21
N PRO A 164 2.29 -4.90 -1.36
CA PRO A 164 2.31 -3.88 -2.40
C PRO A 164 0.88 -3.48 -2.78
N ILE A 165 0.65 -2.20 -3.08
CA ILE A 165 -0.62 -1.76 -3.66
C ILE A 165 -0.62 -2.21 -5.12
N VAL A 166 -1.29 -3.34 -5.39
CA VAL A 166 -1.39 -3.93 -6.72
C VAL A 166 -2.60 -3.34 -7.42
N ARG A 167 -2.39 -2.67 -8.55
CA ARG A 167 -3.48 -2.14 -9.36
C ARG A 167 -4.12 -3.26 -10.17
N TYR A 168 -5.38 -3.08 -10.57
CA TYR A 168 -6.04 -4.07 -11.42
C TYR A 168 -5.32 -4.26 -12.75
N SER A 169 -4.85 -3.16 -13.35
CA SER A 169 -4.05 -3.17 -14.58
C SER A 169 -2.76 -4.01 -14.48
N ASP A 170 -2.16 -4.13 -13.30
CA ASP A 170 -0.94 -4.91 -13.08
C ASP A 170 -1.20 -6.44 -13.14
N VAL A 171 -2.42 -6.89 -12.84
CA VAL A 171 -2.76 -8.32 -12.70
C VAL A 171 -3.96 -8.78 -13.55
N ALA A 172 -4.60 -7.90 -14.31
CA ALA A 172 -5.83 -8.18 -15.05
C ALA A 172 -5.71 -9.43 -15.94
N ALA A 173 -4.64 -9.54 -16.72
CA ALA A 173 -4.41 -10.70 -17.58
C ALA A 173 -4.22 -11.99 -16.76
N GLN A 174 -3.53 -11.91 -15.63
CA GLN A 174 -3.25 -13.06 -14.78
C GLN A 174 -4.47 -13.54 -13.98
N ILE A 175 -5.45 -12.66 -13.75
CA ILE A 175 -6.70 -13.05 -13.08
C ILE A 175 -7.49 -14.02 -13.93
N ASP A 176 -7.55 -13.80 -15.24
CA ASP A 176 -8.35 -14.60 -16.17
C ASP A 176 -7.56 -15.77 -16.76
N ASP A 177 -6.26 -15.59 -17.01
CA ASP A 177 -5.39 -16.61 -17.60
C ASP A 177 -4.04 -16.66 -16.86
N ARG A 178 -3.96 -17.54 -15.83
CA ARG A 178 -2.73 -17.80 -15.08
C ARG A 178 -2.05 -19.07 -15.56
N GLN A 179 -0.78 -18.93 -15.89
CA GLN A 179 0.07 -20.09 -16.12
C GLN A 179 0.87 -20.39 -14.85
N PHE A 180 0.87 -21.64 -14.44
CA PHE A 180 1.68 -22.10 -13.32
C PHE A 180 3.05 -22.52 -13.83
N ASP A 181 4.10 -21.91 -13.28
CA ASP A 181 5.48 -22.33 -13.47
C ASP A 181 6.06 -22.79 -12.12
N ALA A 182 6.54 -24.03 -12.09
CA ALA A 182 7.11 -24.63 -10.88
C ALA A 182 8.40 -23.92 -10.43
N SER A 183 9.20 -23.38 -11.34
CA SER A 183 10.41 -22.64 -11.02
C SER A 183 10.06 -21.28 -10.39
N GLU A 184 9.10 -20.57 -10.92
CA GLU A 184 8.61 -19.32 -10.33
C GLU A 184 7.98 -19.54 -8.95
N ALA A 185 7.21 -20.62 -8.80
CA ALA A 185 6.65 -20.99 -7.49
C ALA A 185 7.74 -21.30 -6.47
N PHE A 186 8.84 -21.96 -6.87
CA PHE A 186 10.00 -22.20 -6.02
C PHE A 186 10.70 -20.89 -5.61
N TYR A 187 10.92 -19.99 -6.57
CA TYR A 187 11.46 -18.65 -6.27
C TYR A 187 10.52 -17.86 -5.34
N GLY A 188 9.21 -17.96 -5.55
CA GLY A 188 8.21 -17.37 -4.68
C GLY A 188 8.29 -17.91 -3.25
N ALA A 189 8.40 -19.21 -3.07
CA ALA A 189 8.58 -19.85 -1.76
C ALA A 189 9.89 -19.42 -1.09
N THR A 190 10.98 -19.36 -1.86
CA THR A 190 12.28 -18.87 -1.36
C THR A 190 12.17 -17.41 -0.91
N ARG A 191 11.52 -16.56 -1.70
CA ARG A 191 11.29 -15.15 -1.37
C ARG A 191 10.43 -14.99 -0.12
N PHE A 192 9.39 -15.80 0.01
CA PHE A 192 8.57 -15.85 1.23
C PHE A 192 9.43 -16.18 2.47
N CYS A 193 10.29 -17.19 2.39
CA CYS A 193 11.18 -17.55 3.49
C CYS A 193 12.17 -16.42 3.84
N ILE A 194 12.73 -15.73 2.84
CA ILE A 194 13.59 -14.55 3.06
C ILE A 194 12.82 -13.44 3.75
N GLY A 195 11.58 -13.14 3.30
CA GLY A 195 10.71 -12.17 3.94
C GLY A 195 10.38 -12.50 5.38
N LEU A 196 10.07 -13.78 5.64
CA LEU A 196 9.83 -14.29 6.99
C LEU A 196 11.08 -14.16 7.88
N ALA A 197 12.26 -14.44 7.37
CA ALA A 197 13.52 -14.26 8.09
C ALA A 197 13.77 -12.77 8.41
N LYS A 198 13.54 -11.84 7.46
CA LYS A 198 13.62 -10.41 7.71
C LYS A 198 12.69 -10.00 8.87
N LYS A 199 11.44 -10.49 8.87
CA LYS A 199 10.46 -10.17 9.92
C LYS A 199 10.88 -10.73 11.27
N VAL A 200 11.14 -12.04 11.35
CA VAL A 200 11.30 -12.73 12.64
C VAL A 200 12.70 -12.53 13.22
N LEU A 201 13.75 -12.61 12.39
CA LEU A 201 15.12 -12.58 12.87
C LEU A 201 15.69 -11.15 12.98
N LEU A 202 15.26 -10.23 12.11
CA LEU A 202 15.81 -8.88 12.09
C LEU A 202 14.84 -7.86 12.69
N ALA A 203 13.61 -7.75 12.15
CA ALA A 203 12.67 -6.72 12.58
C ALA A 203 12.22 -6.93 14.03
N ASP A 204 11.71 -8.12 14.38
CA ASP A 204 11.20 -8.40 15.72
C ASP A 204 12.31 -8.31 16.79
N ALA A 205 13.54 -8.74 16.45
CA ALA A 205 14.68 -8.62 17.35
C ALA A 205 15.10 -7.15 17.56
N ALA A 206 15.22 -6.38 16.47
CA ALA A 206 15.55 -4.95 16.54
C ALA A 206 14.47 -4.15 17.27
N GLY A 207 13.18 -4.39 16.96
CA GLY A 207 12.05 -3.72 17.56
C GLY A 207 11.93 -3.95 19.04
N LYS A 208 12.18 -5.18 19.50
CA LYS A 208 12.16 -5.49 20.93
C LYS A 208 13.18 -4.66 21.72
N VAL A 209 14.39 -4.48 21.21
CA VAL A 209 15.43 -3.68 21.85
C VAL A 209 15.16 -2.19 21.69
N ALA A 210 14.71 -1.76 20.50
CA ALA A 210 14.34 -0.36 20.24
C ALA A 210 13.24 0.11 21.20
N SER A 211 12.16 -0.65 21.38
CA SER A 211 11.07 -0.32 22.31
C SER A 211 11.54 -0.26 23.76
N GLN A 212 12.41 -1.16 24.19
CA GLN A 212 12.98 -1.10 25.56
C GLN A 212 13.73 0.20 25.83
N ILE A 213 14.41 0.74 24.81
CA ILE A 213 15.18 1.99 24.91
C ILE A 213 14.27 3.21 24.76
N LEU A 214 13.40 3.23 23.72
CA LEU A 214 12.68 4.43 23.33
C LEU A 214 11.38 4.65 24.13
N ASP A 215 10.69 3.58 24.56
CA ASP A 215 9.46 3.65 25.35
C ASP A 215 9.76 3.81 26.87
N GLY A 216 11.03 3.63 27.26
CA GLY A 216 11.49 3.87 28.62
C GLY A 216 11.61 5.37 28.98
N SER A 217 11.95 5.67 30.21
CA SER A 217 12.20 7.06 30.63
C SER A 217 13.40 7.62 29.85
N LEU A 218 13.17 8.60 28.97
CA LEU A 218 14.23 9.29 28.24
C LEU A 218 15.27 9.97 29.17
N ALA A 219 14.84 10.33 30.37
CA ALA A 219 15.73 10.94 31.39
C ALA A 219 16.81 9.98 31.93
N SER A 220 16.60 8.66 31.81
CA SER A 220 17.55 7.63 32.22
C SER A 220 18.43 7.11 31.09
N ASN A 221 18.17 7.48 29.85
CA ASN A 221 18.93 7.02 28.70
C ASN A 221 20.22 7.81 28.49
N THR A 222 21.29 7.08 28.21
CA THR A 222 22.54 7.72 27.74
C THR A 222 22.37 8.13 26.26
N THR A 223 23.16 9.11 25.81
CA THR A 223 23.20 9.53 24.40
C THR A 223 23.44 8.33 23.44
N VAL A 224 24.33 7.42 23.85
CA VAL A 224 24.64 6.21 23.05
C VAL A 224 23.43 5.30 22.97
N ALA A 225 22.71 5.08 24.07
CA ALA A 225 21.49 4.27 24.08
C ALA A 225 20.40 4.88 23.17
N ALA A 226 20.21 6.21 23.22
CA ALA A 226 19.25 6.90 22.35
C ALA A 226 19.57 6.71 20.85
N TRP A 227 20.84 6.89 20.46
CA TRP A 227 21.27 6.63 19.08
C TRP A 227 21.08 5.17 18.67
N LEU A 228 21.42 4.22 19.54
CA LEU A 228 21.20 2.80 19.29
C LEU A 228 19.71 2.49 19.10
N GLY A 229 18.83 3.05 19.95
CA GLY A 229 17.39 2.90 19.85
C GLY A 229 16.84 3.39 18.49
N ILE A 230 17.28 4.58 18.05
CA ILE A 230 16.87 5.16 16.76
C ILE A 230 17.35 4.29 15.58
N LEU A 231 18.59 3.81 15.61
CA LEU A 231 19.14 2.93 14.57
C LEU A 231 18.38 1.60 14.50
N LEU A 232 18.12 0.97 15.64
CA LEU A 232 17.36 -0.28 15.70
C LEU A 232 15.92 -0.09 15.24
N TYR A 233 15.27 1.02 15.60
CA TYR A 233 13.93 1.36 15.12
C TYR A 233 13.92 1.58 13.60
N THR A 234 14.96 2.19 13.06
CA THR A 234 15.12 2.37 11.60
C THR A 234 15.21 1.01 10.88
N PHE A 235 15.97 0.06 11.43
CA PHE A 235 16.04 -1.30 10.88
C PHE A 235 14.74 -2.07 11.09
N GLU A 236 14.08 -1.93 12.23
CA GLU A 236 12.77 -2.54 12.48
C GLU A 236 11.77 -2.16 11.41
N ILE A 237 11.52 -0.86 11.19
CA ILE A 237 10.56 -0.38 10.19
C ILE A 237 10.88 -0.95 8.79
N TYR A 238 12.15 -0.94 8.40
CA TYR A 238 12.55 -1.41 7.09
C TYR A 238 12.39 -2.92 6.93
N PHE A 239 12.91 -3.71 7.86
CA PHE A 239 12.85 -5.16 7.75
C PHE A 239 11.45 -5.71 8.02
N ASP A 240 10.65 -5.05 8.84
CA ASP A 240 9.26 -5.42 9.06
C ASP A 240 8.45 -5.24 7.77
N PHE A 241 8.50 -4.06 7.18
CA PHE A 241 7.70 -3.76 6.01
C PHE A 241 8.24 -4.40 4.72
N SER A 242 9.57 -4.40 4.50
CA SER A 242 10.15 -5.10 3.35
C SER A 242 9.99 -6.61 3.46
N GLY A 243 10.08 -7.18 4.67
CA GLY A 243 9.82 -8.59 4.91
C GLY A 243 8.38 -8.98 4.62
N TYR A 244 7.41 -8.16 5.04
CA TYR A 244 6.01 -8.36 4.69
C TYR A 244 5.79 -8.30 3.18
N SER A 245 6.38 -7.31 2.50
CA SER A 245 6.28 -7.17 1.04
C SER A 245 6.89 -8.37 0.31
N ASP A 246 8.04 -8.88 0.76
CA ASP A 246 8.65 -10.08 0.18
C ASP A 246 7.80 -11.34 0.39
N MET A 247 7.20 -11.50 1.58
CA MET A 247 6.25 -12.58 1.82
C MET A 247 5.03 -12.48 0.90
N ALA A 248 4.48 -11.28 0.72
CA ALA A 248 3.33 -11.04 -0.15
C ALA A 248 3.64 -11.34 -1.62
N ILE A 249 4.76 -10.82 -2.13
CA ILE A 249 5.20 -11.06 -3.52
C ILE A 249 5.52 -12.54 -3.73
N GLY A 250 6.19 -13.18 -2.77
CA GLY A 250 6.49 -14.61 -2.83
C GLY A 250 5.23 -15.47 -2.89
N MET A 251 4.21 -15.15 -2.06
CA MET A 251 2.92 -15.84 -2.14
C MET A 251 2.20 -15.57 -3.45
N GLY A 252 2.26 -14.35 -3.97
CA GLY A 252 1.76 -14.02 -5.31
C GLY A 252 2.37 -14.93 -6.36
N GLN A 253 3.70 -15.05 -6.40
CA GLN A 253 4.42 -15.92 -7.34
C GLN A 253 4.04 -17.39 -7.18
N MET A 254 3.89 -17.91 -5.95
CA MET A 254 3.39 -19.27 -5.73
C MET A 254 1.99 -19.50 -6.29
N LEU A 255 1.15 -18.47 -6.34
CA LEU A 255 -0.21 -18.52 -6.88
C LEU A 255 -0.29 -18.19 -8.38
N GLY A 256 0.83 -17.84 -9.03
CA GLY A 256 0.92 -17.44 -10.43
C GLY A 256 0.61 -15.96 -10.68
N PHE A 257 0.82 -15.09 -9.69
CA PHE A 257 0.70 -13.63 -9.82
C PHE A 257 2.05 -12.94 -9.67
N HIS A 258 2.28 -11.90 -10.46
CA HIS A 258 3.45 -11.05 -10.40
C HIS A 258 3.08 -9.68 -9.80
N PHE A 259 3.35 -9.51 -8.51
CA PHE A 259 3.13 -8.24 -7.83
C PHE A 259 4.33 -7.31 -8.04
N PRO A 260 4.09 -5.98 -8.06
CA PRO A 260 5.16 -5.01 -8.21
C PRO A 260 6.10 -5.02 -6.99
N GLU A 261 7.38 -4.69 -7.24
CA GLU A 261 8.35 -4.46 -6.17
C GLU A 261 7.96 -3.27 -5.30
N ASN A 262 8.17 -3.40 -3.98
CA ASN A 262 7.82 -2.36 -3.04
C ASN A 262 9.04 -1.71 -2.37
N PHE A 263 10.18 -2.39 -2.36
CA PHE A 263 11.45 -1.90 -1.81
C PHE A 263 12.63 -2.26 -2.72
N ASN A 264 13.58 -1.33 -2.84
CA ASN A 264 14.84 -1.56 -3.55
C ASN A 264 16.00 -0.89 -2.81
N TYR A 265 16.46 -1.50 -1.71
CA TYR A 265 17.59 -1.03 -0.88
C TYR A 265 17.54 0.49 -0.59
N PRO A 266 16.48 1.00 0.06
CA PRO A 266 16.25 2.44 0.18
C PRO A 266 17.34 3.18 0.96
N TYR A 267 18.00 2.54 1.92
CA TYR A 267 19.05 3.17 2.74
C TYR A 267 20.40 3.30 2.02
N THR A 268 20.52 2.83 0.79
CA THR A 268 21.68 3.11 -0.08
C THR A 268 21.47 4.34 -0.96
N ALA A 269 20.32 5.01 -0.83
CA ALA A 269 19.99 6.18 -1.64
C ALA A 269 20.91 7.37 -1.34
N ALA A 270 21.38 8.04 -2.38
CA ALA A 270 22.25 9.22 -2.28
C ALA A 270 21.44 10.55 -2.18
N SER A 271 20.11 10.49 -2.29
CA SER A 271 19.23 11.66 -2.24
C SER A 271 17.85 11.33 -1.70
N VAL A 272 17.11 12.34 -1.23
CA VAL A 272 15.73 12.18 -0.73
C VAL A 272 14.81 11.68 -1.85
N THR A 273 14.98 12.21 -3.07
CA THR A 273 14.22 11.75 -4.26
C THR A 273 14.51 10.28 -4.56
N GLU A 274 15.76 9.85 -4.48
CA GLU A 274 16.13 8.46 -4.72
C GLU A 274 15.60 7.54 -3.61
N PHE A 275 15.68 7.97 -2.34
CA PHE A 275 15.11 7.22 -1.23
C PHE A 275 13.63 6.86 -1.47
N TRP A 276 12.81 7.85 -1.81
CA TRP A 276 11.38 7.62 -2.06
C TRP A 276 11.05 6.87 -3.35
N ARG A 277 11.98 6.77 -4.30
CA ARG A 277 11.89 5.87 -5.46
C ARG A 277 12.17 4.42 -5.11
N ARG A 278 12.80 4.17 -3.95
CA ARG A 278 13.21 2.85 -3.47
C ARG A 278 12.39 2.37 -2.27
N TRP A 279 11.67 3.27 -1.60
CA TRP A 279 10.83 3.02 -0.44
C TRP A 279 9.35 3.06 -0.81
N HIS A 280 8.59 2.00 -0.45
CA HIS A 280 7.14 1.90 -0.67
C HIS A 280 6.75 2.32 -2.10
N ILE A 281 7.39 1.67 -3.08
CA ILE A 281 7.35 2.02 -4.50
C ILE A 281 5.91 2.02 -5.03
N SER A 282 5.11 1.02 -4.61
CA SER A 282 3.71 0.88 -5.04
C SER A 282 2.84 2.07 -4.62
N LEU A 283 3.00 2.58 -3.39
CA LEU A 283 2.29 3.77 -2.90
C LEU A 283 2.74 5.02 -3.66
N SER A 284 4.04 5.19 -3.84
CA SER A 284 4.60 6.33 -4.59
C SER A 284 4.12 6.35 -6.03
N THR A 285 4.04 5.17 -6.67
CA THR A 285 3.49 4.99 -8.02
C THR A 285 2.01 5.33 -8.06
N TRP A 286 1.23 4.87 -7.07
CA TRP A 286 -0.19 5.18 -6.98
C TRP A 286 -0.45 6.70 -6.89
N PHE A 287 0.23 7.40 -5.95
CA PHE A 287 0.09 8.85 -5.82
C PHE A 287 0.58 9.61 -7.05
N ARG A 288 1.64 9.13 -7.72
CA ARG A 288 2.09 9.70 -8.98
C ARG A 288 1.02 9.62 -10.05
N ASP A 289 0.43 8.44 -10.26
CA ASP A 289 -0.42 8.15 -11.41
C ASP A 289 -1.85 8.66 -11.21
N TYR A 290 -2.37 8.65 -9.97
CA TYR A 290 -3.75 9.03 -9.68
C TYR A 290 -3.91 10.42 -9.06
N VAL A 291 -2.83 11.05 -8.59
CA VAL A 291 -2.89 12.41 -8.02
C VAL A 291 -1.94 13.37 -8.73
N HIS A 292 -0.64 13.09 -8.77
CA HIS A 292 0.36 14.03 -9.28
C HIS A 292 0.17 14.32 -10.79
N ILE A 293 0.05 13.29 -11.61
CA ILE A 293 -0.14 13.42 -13.06
C ILE A 293 -1.47 14.12 -13.40
N PRO A 294 -2.63 13.77 -12.81
CA PRO A 294 -3.88 14.49 -13.06
C PRO A 294 -3.85 15.98 -12.66
N LEU A 295 -3.07 16.35 -11.64
CA LEU A 295 -2.86 17.77 -11.27
C LEU A 295 -1.95 18.53 -12.27
N GLY A 296 -1.45 17.84 -13.33
CA GLY A 296 -0.57 18.38 -14.35
C GLY A 296 0.90 17.96 -14.21
N GLY A 297 1.24 17.18 -13.19
CA GLY A 297 2.57 16.61 -12.98
C GLY A 297 3.66 17.68 -12.92
N ASN A 298 4.77 17.41 -13.64
CA ASN A 298 5.91 18.33 -13.75
C ASN A 298 5.80 19.30 -14.95
N ARG A 299 4.77 19.15 -15.81
CA ARG A 299 4.62 19.91 -17.06
C ARG A 299 3.73 21.15 -16.88
N VAL A 300 3.85 21.83 -15.72
CA VAL A 300 3.07 23.02 -15.37
C VAL A 300 3.99 24.14 -14.89
N LYS A 301 3.44 25.37 -14.74
CA LYS A 301 4.18 26.51 -14.16
C LYS A 301 4.74 26.16 -12.78
N LYS A 302 5.91 26.71 -12.42
CA LYS A 302 6.64 26.43 -11.17
C LYS A 302 5.76 26.48 -9.91
N SER A 303 4.86 27.48 -9.81
CA SER A 303 3.96 27.59 -8.66
C SER A 303 2.97 26.41 -8.57
N ARG A 304 2.40 25.97 -9.69
CA ARG A 304 1.51 24.79 -9.73
C ARG A 304 2.27 23.50 -9.45
N TRP A 305 3.49 23.38 -9.93
CA TRP A 305 4.36 22.24 -9.66
C TRP A 305 4.71 22.12 -8.16
N ILE A 306 5.05 23.25 -7.49
CA ILE A 306 5.26 23.30 -6.03
C ILE A 306 3.99 22.85 -5.30
N ARG A 307 2.84 23.42 -5.65
CA ARG A 307 1.55 23.00 -5.09
C ARG A 307 1.31 21.51 -5.25
N ASN A 308 1.55 20.96 -6.45
CA ASN A 308 1.31 19.52 -6.73
C ASN A 308 2.16 18.63 -5.82
N ILE A 309 3.43 18.98 -5.60
CA ILE A 309 4.30 18.23 -4.69
C ILE A 309 3.74 18.31 -3.25
N LEU A 310 3.43 19.51 -2.77
CA LEU A 310 2.91 19.69 -1.41
C LEU A 310 1.58 18.96 -1.19
N VAL A 311 0.67 19.00 -2.17
CA VAL A 311 -0.61 18.27 -2.11
C VAL A 311 -0.37 16.76 -2.03
N VAL A 312 0.47 16.21 -2.90
CA VAL A 312 0.79 14.77 -2.89
C VAL A 312 1.37 14.36 -1.54
N TRP A 313 2.32 15.11 -1.01
CA TRP A 313 2.96 14.77 0.25
C TRP A 313 2.07 14.99 1.48
N ALA A 314 1.23 16.01 1.47
CA ALA A 314 0.21 16.19 2.50
C ALA A 314 -0.78 15.01 2.51
N LEU A 315 -1.26 14.59 1.33
CA LEU A 315 -2.14 13.42 1.19
C LEU A 315 -1.43 12.11 1.58
N THR A 316 -0.15 11.96 1.23
CA THR A 316 0.65 10.80 1.64
C THR A 316 0.78 10.73 3.17
N GLY A 317 1.09 11.86 3.81
CA GLY A 317 1.14 11.94 5.28
C GLY A 317 -0.23 11.61 5.90
N PHE A 318 -1.29 12.22 5.43
CA PHE A 318 -2.65 12.01 5.92
C PHE A 318 -3.13 10.55 5.69
N TRP A 319 -2.70 9.92 4.59
CA TRP A 319 -2.97 8.51 4.35
C TRP A 319 -2.34 7.59 5.40
N HIS A 320 -1.15 7.92 5.91
CA HIS A 320 -0.49 7.14 6.96
C HIS A 320 -1.25 7.19 8.29
N GLY A 321 -1.83 8.33 8.65
CA GLY A 321 -2.60 8.44 9.89
C GLY A 321 -3.43 9.71 9.99
N ALA A 322 -4.59 9.61 10.66
CA ALA A 322 -5.50 10.72 10.94
C ALA A 322 -5.03 11.55 12.15
N GLN A 323 -3.84 12.10 12.07
CA GLN A 323 -3.23 12.92 13.12
C GLN A 323 -2.33 13.99 12.51
N TRP A 324 -2.15 15.10 13.22
CA TRP A 324 -1.34 16.24 12.76
C TRP A 324 0.13 15.89 12.53
N ASN A 325 0.72 15.01 13.36
CA ASN A 325 2.11 14.57 13.21
C ASN A 325 2.35 13.90 11.84
N PHE A 326 1.42 13.08 11.35
CA PHE A 326 1.54 12.46 10.02
C PHE A 326 1.42 13.49 8.90
N LEU A 327 0.53 14.47 9.02
CA LEU A 327 0.41 15.54 8.05
C LEU A 327 1.69 16.38 7.98
N PHE A 328 2.23 16.78 9.15
CA PHE A 328 3.49 17.52 9.21
C PHE A 328 4.68 16.70 8.72
N TRP A 329 4.71 15.39 9.02
CA TRP A 329 5.71 14.47 8.48
C TRP A 329 5.68 14.45 6.94
N GLY A 330 4.50 14.33 6.33
CA GLY A 330 4.36 14.38 4.88
C GLY A 330 4.82 15.72 4.30
N LEU A 331 4.36 16.84 4.86
CA LEU A 331 4.78 18.18 4.41
C LEU A 331 6.29 18.39 4.57
N TYR A 332 6.91 17.90 5.63
CA TYR A 332 8.36 17.95 5.84
C TYR A 332 9.12 17.28 4.68
N TYR A 333 8.72 16.06 4.28
CA TYR A 333 9.34 15.42 3.11
C TYR A 333 9.03 16.12 1.79
N GLY A 334 7.83 16.67 1.64
CA GLY A 334 7.47 17.53 0.52
C GLY A 334 8.41 18.74 0.39
N LEU A 335 8.73 19.40 1.50
CA LEU A 335 9.67 20.52 1.55
C LEU A 335 11.12 20.09 1.26
N LEU A 336 11.56 18.96 1.80
CA LEU A 336 12.91 18.43 1.50
C LEU A 336 13.07 18.13 0.00
N LEU A 337 12.07 17.51 -0.62
CA LEU A 337 12.07 17.24 -2.06
C LEU A 337 12.05 18.51 -2.91
N LEU A 338 11.32 19.54 -2.46
CA LEU A 338 11.34 20.84 -3.11
C LEU A 338 12.72 21.51 -2.98
N ALA A 339 13.31 21.48 -1.78
CA ALA A 339 14.65 22.01 -1.54
C ALA A 339 15.68 21.32 -2.43
N GLU A 340 15.70 19.98 -2.49
CA GLU A 340 16.59 19.22 -3.35
C GLU A 340 16.47 19.58 -4.85
N LYS A 341 15.24 19.82 -5.32
CA LYS A 341 14.98 20.16 -6.73
C LYS A 341 15.22 21.64 -7.05
N LEU A 342 15.03 22.54 -6.09
CA LEU A 342 15.23 23.98 -6.27
C LEU A 342 16.70 24.39 -6.07
N PHE A 343 17.41 23.65 -5.23
CA PHE A 343 18.83 23.86 -4.93
C PHE A 343 19.62 22.59 -5.27
N PRO A 344 19.79 22.28 -6.58
CA PRO A 344 20.52 21.08 -6.97
C PRO A 344 21.97 21.21 -6.50
N VAL A 345 22.32 20.45 -5.48
CA VAL A 345 23.71 20.26 -5.08
C VAL A 345 24.36 19.42 -6.17
N SER A 346 25.32 20.00 -6.86
CA SER A 346 26.07 19.29 -7.91
C SER A 346 26.93 18.21 -7.26
N TYR A 347 26.43 16.98 -7.23
CA TYR A 347 27.19 15.79 -6.82
C TYR A 347 28.27 15.39 -7.86
N THR A 348 28.48 16.21 -8.90
CA THR A 348 29.48 15.97 -9.96
C THR A 348 30.90 15.85 -9.41
N HIS A 349 31.22 16.50 -8.29
CA HIS A 349 32.56 16.41 -7.69
C HIS A 349 32.82 15.08 -6.96
N LEU A 350 31.81 14.40 -6.40
CA LEU A 350 32.00 13.11 -5.74
C LEU A 350 32.18 11.96 -6.74
N ARG A 351 31.45 11.98 -7.85
CA ARG A 351 31.62 10.99 -8.92
C ARG A 351 32.95 11.10 -9.65
N ALA A 352 33.54 12.31 -9.77
CA ALA A 352 34.86 12.49 -10.38
C ALA A 352 35.97 11.85 -9.53
N HIS A 353 35.85 11.83 -8.22
CA HIS A 353 36.82 11.16 -7.34
C HIS A 353 36.72 9.63 -7.36
N GLU A 354 35.51 9.07 -7.48
CA GLU A 354 35.35 7.62 -7.59
C GLU A 354 35.86 7.05 -8.92
N THR A 355 35.77 7.81 -10.01
CA THR A 355 36.27 7.38 -11.33
C THR A 355 37.81 7.39 -11.41
N LEU A 356 38.47 8.20 -10.57
CA LEU A 356 39.93 8.26 -10.51
C LEU A 356 40.59 7.19 -9.62
N MET A 357 39.80 6.55 -8.73
CA MET A 357 40.28 5.43 -7.91
C MET A 357 40.10 4.05 -8.58
N ASN A 358 39.45 3.96 -9.74
CA ASN A 358 39.20 2.70 -10.45
C ASN A 358 40.01 2.63 -11.78
N LEU A 359 41.06 3.48 -11.96
CA LEU A 359 42.11 3.36 -12.94
C LEU A 359 43.42 2.99 -12.26
#